data_1dc9d799081b96451a84e91069cccc91
#
_entry.id   1dc9d799081b96451a84e91069cccc91
#
_cell.length_a   1.000
_cell.length_b   1.000
_cell.length_c   1.000
_cell.angle_alpha   90.00
_cell.angle_beta   90.00
_cell.angle_gamma   90.00
#
_symmetry.space_group_name_H-M   'P 1'
#
loop_
_entity.id
_entity.type
_entity.pdbx_description
1 polymer ?
#
loop_
_entity_poly.entity_id
_entity_poly.type
_entity_poly.pdbx_seq_one_letter_code
_entity_poly.pdbx_strand_id
1 'polypeptide(L)'
;QQIAHHTVNGCNLRVGDILASGTISGPGKTGKGCLLEITEGGKKPLILKNGEQRLFLQDGDEVRLKGSCARGDIRIGFGDNWGVIKANKL
;
A
#
# COMPACT_ATOMS: atom_id res chain seq x y z
N GLN A 1 -5.62 5.34 17.60
CA GLN A 1 -4.48 4.52 18.07
C GLN A 1 -3.13 5.08 17.57
N GLN A 2 -2.96 5.38 16.27
CA GLN A 2 -1.70 5.93 15.75
C GLN A 2 -1.32 7.25 16.41
N ILE A 3 -2.28 8.17 16.54
CA ILE A 3 -2.05 9.47 17.18
C ILE A 3 -1.58 9.27 18.64
N ALA A 4 -2.28 8.44 19.39
CA ALA A 4 -1.93 8.14 20.77
C ALA A 4 -0.53 7.51 20.88
N HIS A 5 -0.21 6.58 19.99
CA HIS A 5 1.11 5.93 19.96
C HIS A 5 2.24 6.94 19.71
N HIS A 6 2.07 7.83 18.74
CA HIS A 6 3.10 8.79 18.36
C HIS A 6 3.24 9.97 19.31
N THR A 7 2.27 10.21 20.19
CA THR A 7 2.30 11.32 21.14
C THR A 7 2.55 10.91 22.59
N VAL A 8 2.58 9.60 22.88
CA VAL A 8 2.74 9.09 24.25
C VAL A 8 4.06 9.53 24.90
N ASN A 9 5.08 9.78 24.10
CA ASN A 9 6.39 10.25 24.56
C ASN A 9 6.54 11.77 24.59
N GLY A 10 5.44 12.52 24.45
CA GLY A 10 5.45 13.99 24.44
C GLY A 10 5.70 14.63 23.08
N CYS A 11 5.75 13.86 21.99
CA CYS A 11 5.89 14.41 20.65
C CYS A 11 4.64 15.20 20.27
N ASN A 12 4.81 16.44 19.81
CA ASN A 12 3.72 17.30 19.36
C ASN A 12 3.52 17.14 17.84
N LEU A 13 2.33 16.69 17.46
CA LEU A 13 1.96 16.61 16.05
C LEU A 13 1.71 18.02 15.49
N ARG A 14 2.06 18.21 14.22
CA ARG A 14 1.86 19.46 13.49
C ARG A 14 0.97 19.21 12.28
N VAL A 15 0.33 20.28 11.81
CA VAL A 15 -0.44 20.24 10.57
C VAL A 15 0.49 19.85 9.42
N GLY A 16 0.07 18.87 8.63
CA GLY A 16 0.87 18.34 7.53
C GLY A 16 1.70 17.10 7.86
N ASP A 17 1.75 16.69 9.13
CA ASP A 17 2.42 15.45 9.52
C ASP A 17 1.76 14.24 8.89
N ILE A 18 2.58 13.32 8.40
CA ILE A 18 2.13 12.06 7.82
C ILE A 18 2.37 10.94 8.82
N LEU A 19 1.32 10.20 9.13
CA LEU A 19 1.39 9.03 10.01
C LEU A 19 1.15 7.77 9.20
N ALA A 20 1.97 6.76 9.46
CA ALA A 20 1.83 5.47 8.78
C ALA A 20 2.18 4.33 9.74
N SER A 21 1.48 3.22 9.60
CA SER A 21 1.77 2.00 10.36
C SER A 21 2.95 1.21 9.81
N GLY A 22 3.33 1.47 8.57
CA GLY A 22 4.13 0.55 7.78
C GLY A 22 3.27 -0.57 7.18
N THR A 23 3.91 -1.53 6.54
CA THR A 23 3.23 -2.65 5.89
C THR A 23 2.47 -3.50 6.90
N ILE A 24 1.19 -3.75 6.61
CA ILE A 24 0.35 -4.68 7.40
C ILE A 24 -0.05 -5.82 6.48
N SER A 25 0.22 -7.04 6.93
CA SER A 25 -0.12 -8.26 6.19
C SER A 25 -1.03 -9.15 7.01
N GLY A 26 -1.98 -9.78 6.33
CA GLY A 26 -2.89 -10.77 6.90
C GLY A 26 -2.54 -12.19 6.44
N PRO A 27 -3.31 -13.19 6.89
CA PRO A 27 -3.11 -14.57 6.47
C PRO A 27 -3.54 -14.80 5.03
N GLY A 28 -3.00 -15.88 4.44
CA GLY A 28 -3.38 -16.32 3.10
C GLY A 28 -2.66 -15.59 1.98
N LYS A 29 -2.96 -16.01 0.74
CA LYS A 29 -2.28 -15.50 -0.46
C LYS A 29 -2.66 -14.07 -0.81
N THR A 30 -3.86 -13.65 -0.44
CA THR A 30 -4.38 -12.31 -0.73
C THR A 30 -4.14 -11.31 0.39
N GLY A 31 -3.56 -11.76 1.51
CA GLY A 31 -3.30 -10.91 2.66
C GLY A 31 -1.94 -10.23 2.67
N LYS A 32 -1.17 -10.33 1.61
CA LYS A 32 0.15 -9.72 1.54
C LYS A 32 0.05 -8.21 1.37
N GLY A 33 0.81 -7.47 2.16
CA GLY A 33 0.72 -6.02 2.22
C GLY A 33 1.60 -5.27 1.24
N CYS A 34 2.54 -5.94 0.58
CA CYS A 34 3.42 -5.30 -0.40
C CYS A 34 3.93 -6.30 -1.44
N LEU A 35 4.44 -5.74 -2.54
CA LEU A 35 4.94 -6.54 -3.66
C LEU A 35 6.14 -7.41 -3.27
N LEU A 36 6.98 -6.91 -2.36
CA LEU A 36 8.13 -7.67 -1.86
C LEU A 36 7.70 -8.99 -1.19
N GLU A 37 6.59 -8.99 -0.46
CA GLU A 37 6.05 -10.20 0.15
C GLU A 37 5.37 -11.10 -0.88
N ILE A 38 4.60 -10.52 -1.80
CA ILE A 38 3.90 -11.28 -2.84
C ILE A 38 4.89 -12.06 -3.70
N THR A 39 6.00 -11.44 -4.03
CA THR A 39 7.03 -12.03 -4.89
C THR A 39 8.14 -12.75 -4.12
N GLU A 40 7.97 -12.92 -2.82
CA GLU A 40 8.96 -13.58 -1.94
C GLU A 40 10.38 -13.01 -2.14
N GLY A 41 10.50 -11.70 -2.05
CA GLY A 41 11.78 -11.01 -2.23
C GLY A 41 12.25 -10.93 -3.67
N GLY A 42 11.33 -11.02 -4.63
CA GLY A 42 11.66 -11.01 -6.07
C GLY A 42 11.98 -12.40 -6.63
N LYS A 43 11.67 -13.47 -5.91
CA LYS A 43 11.96 -14.84 -6.36
C LYS A 43 10.80 -15.46 -7.13
N LYS A 44 9.57 -15.07 -6.84
CA LYS A 44 8.36 -15.60 -7.46
C LYS A 44 7.61 -14.50 -8.20
N PRO A 45 7.52 -14.58 -9.54
CA PRO A 45 6.78 -13.56 -10.30
C PRO A 45 5.29 -13.56 -9.98
N LEU A 46 4.73 -12.35 -9.88
CA LEU A 46 3.29 -12.14 -9.90
C LEU A 46 2.83 -12.13 -11.34
N ILE A 47 1.82 -12.95 -11.66
CA ILE A 47 1.26 -13.01 -13.00
C ILE A 47 0.02 -12.11 -13.06
N LEU A 48 0.07 -11.12 -13.94
CA LEU A 48 -1.04 -10.19 -14.15
C LEU A 48 -2.13 -10.84 -15.02
N LYS A 49 -3.31 -10.21 -15.04
CA LYS A 49 -4.46 -10.73 -15.80
C LYS A 49 -4.19 -10.85 -17.31
N ASN A 50 -3.31 -10.00 -17.85
CA ASN A 50 -2.92 -10.04 -19.26
C ASN A 50 -1.79 -11.04 -19.57
N GLY A 51 -1.33 -11.81 -18.57
CA GLY A 51 -0.26 -12.78 -18.70
C GLY A 51 1.15 -12.23 -18.47
N GLU A 52 1.30 -10.93 -18.35
CA GLU A 52 2.60 -10.33 -18.01
C GLU A 52 3.02 -10.68 -16.60
N GLN A 53 4.32 -10.72 -16.37
CA GLN A 53 4.91 -11.04 -15.08
C GLN A 53 5.53 -9.79 -14.45
N ARG A 54 5.43 -9.69 -13.12
CA ARG A 54 6.09 -8.63 -12.35
C ARG A 54 6.72 -9.22 -11.09
N LEU A 55 7.95 -8.83 -10.84
CA LEU A 55 8.62 -8.98 -9.54
C LEU A 55 8.52 -7.67 -8.76
N PHE A 56 8.81 -6.58 -9.44
CA PHE A 56 8.69 -5.22 -8.94
C PHE A 56 8.00 -4.36 -10.00
N LEU A 57 7.60 -3.16 -9.63
CA LEU A 57 7.00 -2.22 -10.57
C LEU A 57 8.02 -1.83 -11.65
N GLN A 58 7.53 -1.69 -12.86
CA GLN A 58 8.31 -1.26 -14.02
C GLN A 58 7.80 0.08 -14.54
N ASP A 59 8.66 0.77 -15.30
CA ASP A 59 8.26 2.00 -15.97
C ASP A 59 7.05 1.75 -16.86
N GLY A 60 6.06 2.62 -16.78
CA GLY A 60 4.79 2.49 -17.48
C GLY A 60 3.70 1.77 -16.70
N ASP A 61 4.03 1.11 -15.59
CA ASP A 61 3.01 0.44 -14.77
C ASP A 61 2.11 1.46 -14.09
N GLU A 62 0.81 1.17 -14.11
CA GLU A 62 -0.19 1.91 -13.36
C GLU A 62 -0.45 1.22 -12.02
N VAL A 63 -0.40 1.99 -10.94
CA VAL A 63 -0.70 1.51 -9.60
C VAL A 63 -1.93 2.22 -9.08
N ARG A 64 -2.91 1.47 -8.60
CA ARG A 64 -4.10 1.99 -7.94
C ARG A 64 -4.16 1.50 -6.51
N LEU A 65 -4.39 2.44 -5.60
CA LEU A 65 -4.60 2.15 -4.19
C LEU A 65 -6.04 2.49 -3.84
N LYS A 66 -6.75 1.51 -3.29
CA LYS A 66 -8.13 1.67 -2.85
C LYS A 66 -8.23 1.22 -1.40
N GLY A 67 -9.03 1.92 -0.63
CA GLY A 67 -9.28 1.56 0.74
C GLY A 67 -10.69 1.91 1.15
N SER A 68 -11.21 1.16 2.10
CA SER A 68 -12.50 1.44 2.71
C SER A 68 -12.53 0.92 4.13
N CYS A 69 -13.39 1.54 4.94
CA CYS A 69 -13.72 1.05 6.27
C CYS A 69 -15.21 0.74 6.32
N ALA A 70 -15.57 -0.35 6.97
CA ALA A 70 -16.96 -0.73 7.15
C ALA A 70 -17.22 -1.18 8.59
N ARG A 71 -18.37 -0.79 9.12
CA ARG A 71 -18.85 -1.24 10.42
C ARG A 71 -20.37 -1.29 10.39
N GLY A 72 -20.96 -2.48 10.48
CA GLY A 72 -22.41 -2.66 10.32
C GLY A 72 -22.85 -2.18 8.93
N ASP A 73 -23.84 -1.29 8.90
CA ASP A 73 -24.38 -0.73 7.66
C ASP A 73 -23.61 0.50 7.15
N ILE A 74 -22.59 0.92 7.88
CA ILE A 74 -21.80 2.09 7.54
C ILE A 74 -20.56 1.67 6.76
N ARG A 75 -20.35 2.31 5.61
CA ARG A 75 -19.13 2.14 4.80
C ARG A 75 -18.58 3.49 4.39
N ILE A 76 -17.27 3.67 4.59
CA ILE A 76 -16.55 4.87 4.19
C ILE A 76 -15.46 4.45 3.21
N GLY A 77 -15.51 4.96 1.99
CA GLY A 77 -14.46 4.81 1.00
C GLY A 77 -13.49 5.99 1.05
N PHE A 78 -12.23 5.74 0.71
CA PHE A 78 -11.19 6.77 0.68
C PHE A 78 -10.94 7.32 -0.73
N GLY A 79 -11.78 6.96 -1.70
CA GLY A 79 -11.57 7.30 -3.09
C GLY A 79 -10.47 6.49 -3.74
N ASP A 80 -10.17 6.81 -4.99
CA ASP A 80 -9.09 6.16 -5.73
C ASP A 80 -7.83 7.01 -5.69
N ASN A 81 -6.73 6.38 -5.36
CA ASN A 81 -5.40 6.96 -5.51
C ASN A 81 -4.65 6.17 -6.58
N TRP A 82 -4.24 6.82 -7.65
CA TRP A 82 -3.56 6.11 -8.74
C TRP A 82 -2.44 6.97 -9.33
N GLY A 83 -1.48 6.28 -9.91
CA GLY A 83 -0.36 6.92 -10.59
C GLY A 83 0.32 5.96 -11.54
N VAL A 84 1.14 6.50 -12.42
CA VAL A 84 1.93 5.74 -13.38
C VAL A 84 3.40 5.91 -13.06
N ILE A 85 4.14 4.81 -13.03
CA ILE A 85 5.58 4.82 -12.83
C ILE A 85 6.22 5.39 -14.08
N LYS A 86 6.99 6.44 -13.93
CA LYS A 86 7.70 7.08 -15.04
C LYS A 86 9.18 6.73 -15.01
N ALA A 87 9.77 6.63 -16.20
CA ALA A 87 11.22 6.47 -16.34
C ALA A 87 11.95 7.65 -15.69
N ASN A 88 13.03 7.34 -15.02
CA ASN A 88 13.88 8.38 -14.44
C ASN A 88 14.60 9.14 -15.58
N LYS A 89 14.46 10.44 -15.54
CA LYS A 89 15.19 11.33 -16.46
C LYS A 89 16.44 11.85 -15.74
N LEU A 90 17.55 11.26 -16.05
CA LEU A 90 18.85 11.71 -15.56
C LEU A 90 19.39 12.83 -16.46
#